data_1e50b848a77cedee9e0b6ee194828969
#
_entry.id   1e50b848a77cedee9e0b6ee194828969
#
_cell.length_a   1.000
_cell.length_b   1.000
_cell.length_c   1.000
_cell.angle_alpha   90.00
_cell.angle_beta   90.00
_cell.angle_gamma   90.00
#
_symmetry.space_group_name_H-M   'P 1'
#
loop_
_entity.id
_entity.type
_entity.pdbx_description
1 polymer ?
#
loop_
_entity_poly.entity_id
_entity_poly.type
_entity_poly.pdbx_seq_one_letter_code
_entity_poly.pdbx_strand_id
1 'polypeptide(L)'
;LKENPLQVAGDVLVLAGDIGYLGDDNYSKHPFWNWASQNFRQVIVALGNHEFYKGYDISTIHDGFDLEIRPNVHAYYNKVLNIDGVDIIVSTLWARIHPADEYHTERSVSDFYRIRYKDHRFNADNFNAEHHRCLSFIQKAVAKSTARAKVVVTHHVPSFALSSKDFEGSPINGAFTVELGNYIATSGIDYWIYGHSHRNIAATIGTTQCLSNQLGYVSHSEHTTFNPAAVIEL
;
A
#
# COMPACT_ATOMS: atom_id res chain seq x y z
N LEU A 1 1.64 10.46 -17.21
CA LEU A 1 0.34 11.11 -16.93
C LEU A 1 0.07 12.36 -17.78
N LYS A 2 1.09 13.00 -18.37
CA LYS A 2 0.84 14.16 -19.28
C LYS A 2 0.11 13.73 -20.56
N GLU A 3 0.41 12.54 -21.08
CA GLU A 3 -0.19 12.00 -22.31
C GLU A 3 -1.44 11.16 -22.03
N ASN A 4 -1.48 10.51 -20.86
CA ASN A 4 -2.62 9.71 -20.40
C ASN A 4 -2.95 10.13 -18.96
N PRO A 5 -3.73 11.19 -18.75
CA PRO A 5 -4.11 11.63 -17.42
C PRO A 5 -5.02 10.62 -16.74
N LEU A 6 -5.01 10.62 -15.39
CA LEU A 6 -6.02 9.92 -14.62
C LEU A 6 -7.40 10.44 -14.99
N GLN A 7 -8.35 9.54 -15.17
CA GLN A 7 -9.75 9.90 -15.40
C GLN A 7 -10.49 9.93 -14.05
N VAL A 8 -11.36 10.90 -13.90
CA VAL A 8 -12.22 11.01 -12.72
C VAL A 8 -13.40 10.07 -12.95
N ALA A 9 -13.28 8.83 -12.48
CA ALA A 9 -14.27 7.77 -12.68
C ALA A 9 -15.07 7.45 -11.41
N GLY A 10 -14.70 8.02 -10.25
CA GLY A 10 -15.38 7.81 -8.97
C GLY A 10 -15.22 9.01 -8.05
N ASP A 11 -15.90 8.96 -6.90
CA ASP A 11 -15.92 10.07 -5.92
C ASP A 11 -14.70 10.06 -4.98
N VAL A 12 -14.13 8.88 -4.75
CA VAL A 12 -12.99 8.66 -3.84
C VAL A 12 -11.81 8.12 -4.63
N LEU A 13 -10.66 8.80 -4.53
CA LEU A 13 -9.41 8.31 -5.09
C LEU A 13 -8.63 7.56 -4.02
N VAL A 14 -8.26 6.31 -4.30
CA VAL A 14 -7.40 5.48 -3.44
C VAL A 14 -6.03 5.31 -4.09
N LEU A 15 -4.99 5.69 -3.38
CA LEU A 15 -3.59 5.56 -3.79
C LEU A 15 -2.90 4.58 -2.85
N ALA A 16 -2.50 3.43 -3.38
CA ALA A 16 -1.95 2.30 -2.62
C ALA A 16 -0.42 2.41 -2.37
N GLY A 17 0.07 3.61 -2.08
CA GLY A 17 1.46 3.88 -1.69
C GLY A 17 2.40 4.25 -2.84
N ASP A 18 3.63 4.61 -2.46
CA ASP A 18 4.73 4.99 -3.35
C ASP A 18 4.43 6.21 -4.22
N ILE A 19 3.75 7.20 -3.64
CA ILE A 19 3.41 8.45 -4.33
C ILE A 19 4.54 9.47 -4.19
N GLY A 20 5.36 9.36 -3.14
CA GLY A 20 6.47 10.27 -2.92
C GLY A 20 7.30 9.91 -1.69
N TYR A 21 7.93 10.90 -1.06
CA TYR A 21 8.79 10.74 0.11
C TYR A 21 8.35 11.69 1.21
N LEU A 22 7.98 11.18 2.40
CA LEU A 22 7.59 12.01 3.56
C LEU A 22 8.72 12.93 4.02
N GLY A 23 9.97 12.49 3.86
CA GLY A 23 11.16 13.28 4.17
C GLY A 23 11.50 14.36 3.12
N ASP A 24 10.67 14.57 2.12
CA ASP A 24 10.86 15.61 1.09
C ASP A 24 9.94 16.81 1.36
N ASP A 25 10.51 17.98 1.55
CA ASP A 25 9.78 19.25 1.75
C ASP A 25 8.80 19.58 0.60
N ASN A 26 8.96 18.93 -0.55
CA ASN A 26 8.08 19.11 -1.71
C ASN A 26 6.95 18.08 -1.80
N TYR A 27 6.87 17.10 -0.90
CA TYR A 27 5.83 16.07 -0.94
C TYR A 27 4.43 16.69 -1.02
N SER A 28 4.10 17.53 -0.05
CA SER A 28 2.81 18.21 0.02
C SER A 28 2.64 19.35 -1.00
N LYS A 29 3.73 19.83 -1.62
CA LYS A 29 3.70 20.96 -2.58
C LYS A 29 3.46 20.53 -4.02
N HIS A 30 3.51 19.23 -4.32
CA HIS A 30 3.37 18.75 -5.70
C HIS A 30 2.00 19.13 -6.29
N PRO A 31 1.94 19.66 -7.53
CA PRO A 31 0.69 20.11 -8.16
C PRO A 31 -0.40 19.05 -8.28
N PHE A 32 -0.02 17.78 -8.32
CA PHE A 32 -0.95 16.64 -8.33
C PHE A 32 -1.97 16.70 -7.19
N TRP A 33 -1.54 17.12 -6.00
CA TRP A 33 -2.43 17.17 -4.84
C TRP A 33 -3.54 18.21 -5.00
N ASN A 34 -3.25 19.36 -5.64
CA ASN A 34 -4.28 20.36 -5.95
C ASN A 34 -5.28 19.80 -6.95
N TRP A 35 -4.79 19.15 -8.01
CA TRP A 35 -5.65 18.50 -8.98
C TRP A 35 -6.52 17.40 -8.34
N ALA A 36 -5.94 16.52 -7.55
CA ALA A 36 -6.67 15.45 -6.87
C ALA A 36 -7.73 16.01 -5.91
N SER A 37 -7.37 17.02 -5.11
CA SER A 37 -8.30 17.71 -4.20
C SER A 37 -9.50 18.35 -4.91
N GLN A 38 -9.31 18.87 -6.11
CA GLN A 38 -10.36 19.52 -6.88
C GLN A 38 -11.29 18.55 -7.60
N ASN A 39 -10.84 17.32 -7.87
CA ASN A 39 -11.56 16.38 -8.71
C ASN A 39 -12.19 15.21 -7.94
N PHE A 40 -11.80 14.99 -6.68
CA PHE A 40 -12.35 13.93 -5.86
C PHE A 40 -12.90 14.47 -4.55
N ARG A 41 -14.00 13.87 -4.07
CA ARG A 41 -14.59 14.21 -2.77
C ARG A 41 -13.60 13.91 -1.63
N GLN A 42 -12.86 12.82 -1.75
CA GLN A 42 -11.81 12.42 -0.81
C GLN A 42 -10.68 11.68 -1.54
N VAL A 43 -9.44 11.90 -1.10
CA VAL A 43 -8.25 11.19 -1.56
C VAL A 43 -7.59 10.51 -0.38
N ILE A 44 -7.43 9.20 -0.47
CA ILE A 44 -6.87 8.32 0.55
C ILE A 44 -5.54 7.79 0.04
N VAL A 45 -4.46 8.10 0.74
CA VAL A 45 -3.12 7.58 0.43
C VAL A 45 -2.72 6.59 1.51
N ALA A 46 -2.51 5.33 1.17
CA ALA A 46 -1.77 4.42 2.00
C ALA A 46 -0.27 4.75 1.90
N LEU A 47 0.48 4.71 2.99
CA LEU A 47 1.93 4.85 2.90
C LEU A 47 2.55 3.56 2.32
N GLY A 48 3.39 3.68 1.29
CA GLY A 48 4.26 2.62 0.80
C GLY A 48 5.63 2.67 1.46
N ASN A 49 6.56 1.83 1.00
CA ASN A 49 7.93 1.83 1.52
C ASN A 49 8.71 3.08 1.06
N HIS A 50 8.45 3.59 -0.16
CA HIS A 50 9.13 4.79 -0.65
C HIS A 50 8.76 6.06 0.13
N GLU A 51 7.58 6.14 0.74
CA GLU A 51 7.24 7.25 1.62
C GLU A 51 8.28 7.44 2.73
N PHE A 52 8.94 6.36 3.18
CA PHE A 52 9.98 6.40 4.23
C PHE A 52 11.40 6.57 3.71
N TYR A 53 11.61 6.70 2.39
CA TYR A 53 12.93 6.93 1.83
C TYR A 53 13.49 8.31 2.18
N LYS A 54 14.73 8.58 1.78
CA LYS A 54 15.51 9.77 2.15
C LYS A 54 15.83 9.85 3.64
N GLY A 55 15.97 8.70 4.29
CA GLY A 55 16.35 8.62 5.69
C GLY A 55 15.25 9.03 6.66
N TYR A 56 13.99 8.91 6.25
CA TYR A 56 12.86 9.09 7.16
C TYR A 56 12.91 8.04 8.28
N ASP A 57 12.67 8.47 9.50
CA ASP A 57 12.65 7.58 10.65
C ASP A 57 11.24 6.98 10.82
N ILE A 58 11.07 5.73 10.37
CA ILE A 58 9.78 5.04 10.46
C ILE A 58 9.34 4.81 11.91
N SER A 59 10.25 4.79 12.87
CA SER A 59 9.90 4.62 14.29
C SER A 59 9.03 5.76 14.85
N THR A 60 8.95 6.89 14.14
CA THR A 60 8.08 8.03 14.49
C THR A 60 6.64 7.83 14.06
N ILE A 61 6.37 6.84 13.20
CA ILE A 61 5.02 6.55 12.71
C ILE A 61 4.27 5.69 13.74
N HIS A 62 3.05 6.09 14.04
CA HIS A 62 2.15 5.38 14.96
C HIS A 62 0.86 4.92 14.27
N ASP A 63 0.15 3.99 14.88
CA ASP A 63 -1.18 3.60 14.41
C ASP A 63 -2.14 4.79 14.50
N GLY A 64 -2.92 4.96 13.44
CA GLY A 64 -3.82 6.10 13.29
C GLY A 64 -3.12 7.37 12.75
N PHE A 65 -1.85 7.27 12.30
CA PHE A 65 -1.17 8.39 11.64
C PHE A 65 -2.02 8.94 10.50
N ASP A 66 -2.08 10.27 10.44
CA ASP A 66 -2.94 11.03 9.52
C ASP A 66 -2.20 12.31 9.15
N LEU A 67 -1.70 12.37 7.93
CA LEU A 67 -1.06 13.56 7.38
C LEU A 67 -2.04 14.25 6.42
N GLU A 68 -2.55 15.40 6.83
CA GLU A 68 -3.33 16.26 5.94
C GLU A 68 -2.40 16.92 4.90
N ILE A 69 -2.65 16.62 3.63
CA ILE A 69 -1.96 17.23 2.48
C ILE A 69 -2.82 18.36 1.91
N ARG A 70 -4.15 18.15 1.86
CA ARG A 70 -5.22 19.13 1.58
C ARG A 70 -6.43 18.76 2.45
N PRO A 71 -7.43 19.61 2.61
CA PRO A 71 -8.59 19.33 3.49
C PRO A 71 -9.33 18.02 3.19
N ASN A 72 -9.21 17.51 1.96
CA ASN A 72 -9.81 16.24 1.52
C ASN A 72 -8.78 15.24 0.96
N VAL A 73 -7.47 15.48 1.19
CA VAL A 73 -6.37 14.62 0.73
C VAL A 73 -5.49 14.27 1.92
N HIS A 74 -5.47 13.01 2.32
CA HIS A 74 -4.73 12.57 3.49
C HIS A 74 -3.91 11.32 3.22
N ALA A 75 -2.72 11.23 3.84
CA ALA A 75 -1.92 10.03 3.87
C ALA A 75 -2.02 9.36 5.25
N TYR A 76 -2.24 8.05 5.24
CA TYR A 76 -2.58 7.28 6.43
C TYR A 76 -1.64 6.09 6.66
N TYR A 77 -1.43 5.80 7.94
CA TYR A 77 -0.81 4.54 8.38
C TYR A 77 -1.66 3.90 9.47
N ASN A 78 -2.11 2.66 9.26
CA ASN A 78 -2.95 1.90 10.17
C ASN A 78 -4.19 2.70 10.64
N LYS A 79 -5.04 3.07 9.69
CA LYS A 79 -6.25 3.89 9.92
C LYS A 79 -7.49 3.22 9.33
N VAL A 80 -8.60 3.30 10.05
CA VAL A 80 -9.93 2.97 9.52
C VAL A 80 -10.67 4.25 9.23
N LEU A 81 -11.25 4.34 8.02
CA LEU A 81 -12.11 5.43 7.59
C LEU A 81 -13.49 4.84 7.27
N ASN A 82 -14.55 5.47 7.71
CA ASN A 82 -15.91 5.11 7.29
C ASN A 82 -16.42 6.15 6.29
N ILE A 83 -16.71 5.70 5.07
CA ILE A 83 -17.24 6.54 4.01
C ILE A 83 -18.54 5.89 3.52
N ASP A 84 -19.67 6.57 3.73
CA ASP A 84 -21.00 6.12 3.30
C ASP A 84 -21.34 4.68 3.74
N GLY A 85 -20.92 4.31 4.96
CA GLY A 85 -21.16 2.98 5.54
C GLY A 85 -20.21 1.89 5.03
N VAL A 86 -19.14 2.26 4.31
CA VAL A 86 -18.04 1.38 3.91
C VAL A 86 -16.83 1.65 4.80
N ASP A 87 -16.27 0.62 5.42
CA ASP A 87 -15.00 0.74 6.13
C ASP A 87 -13.83 0.54 5.18
N ILE A 88 -13.00 1.58 5.05
CA ILE A 88 -11.74 1.54 4.31
C ILE A 88 -10.62 1.42 5.33
N ILE A 89 -9.97 0.26 5.35
CA ILE A 89 -8.92 -0.11 6.29
C ILE A 89 -7.58 0.08 5.58
N VAL A 90 -6.85 1.13 5.95
CA VAL A 90 -5.62 1.55 5.28
C VAL A 90 -4.40 1.13 6.09
N SER A 91 -3.44 0.48 5.45
CA SER A 91 -2.18 0.05 6.06
C SER A 91 -1.09 -0.09 5.00
N THR A 92 0.19 -0.01 5.40
CA THR A 92 1.30 -0.41 4.52
C THR A 92 1.35 -1.93 4.36
N LEU A 93 0.89 -2.68 5.37
CA LEU A 93 0.99 -4.12 5.58
C LEU A 93 2.43 -4.56 5.89
N TRP A 94 3.42 -4.10 5.08
CA TRP A 94 4.73 -4.70 4.96
C TRP A 94 4.61 -6.20 4.60
N ALA A 95 5.60 -6.78 3.95
CA ALA A 95 5.62 -8.22 3.73
C ALA A 95 6.39 -8.91 4.87
N ARG A 96 6.75 -10.17 4.71
CA ARG A 96 7.46 -10.91 5.75
C ARG A 96 8.70 -11.59 5.18
N ILE A 97 9.86 -11.23 5.71
CA ILE A 97 11.14 -11.82 5.32
C ILE A 97 11.39 -13.07 6.16
N HIS A 98 11.68 -14.18 5.49
CA HIS A 98 12.02 -15.41 6.17
C HIS A 98 13.45 -15.31 6.77
N PRO A 99 13.75 -15.83 7.97
CA PRO A 99 15.07 -15.73 8.58
C PRO A 99 16.23 -16.20 7.70
N ALA A 100 16.02 -17.21 6.88
CA ALA A 100 17.04 -17.71 5.95
C ALA A 100 17.41 -16.72 4.84
N ASP A 101 16.52 -15.76 4.54
CA ASP A 101 16.64 -14.81 3.43
C ASP A 101 17.07 -13.41 3.89
N GLU A 102 17.06 -13.12 5.21
CA GLU A 102 17.33 -11.81 5.80
C GLU A 102 18.63 -11.19 5.29
N TYR A 103 19.74 -11.95 5.39
CA TYR A 103 21.05 -11.45 4.97
C TYR A 103 21.08 -11.05 3.49
N HIS A 104 20.46 -11.84 2.63
CA HIS A 104 20.42 -11.56 1.20
C HIS A 104 19.49 -10.39 0.88
N THR A 105 18.32 -10.36 1.51
CA THR A 105 17.31 -9.31 1.33
C THR A 105 17.83 -7.96 1.77
N GLU A 106 18.45 -7.86 2.95
CA GLU A 106 19.02 -6.59 3.45
C GLU A 106 20.10 -6.01 2.55
N ARG A 107 20.84 -6.85 1.82
CA ARG A 107 21.87 -6.41 0.89
C ARG A 107 21.34 -6.03 -0.49
N SER A 108 20.15 -6.48 -0.85
CA SER A 108 19.62 -6.37 -2.20
C SER A 108 18.47 -5.37 -2.32
N VAL A 109 17.71 -5.15 -1.23
CA VAL A 109 16.53 -4.30 -1.25
C VAL A 109 16.85 -2.90 -0.74
N SER A 110 16.41 -1.89 -1.47
CA SER A 110 16.73 -0.49 -1.22
C SER A 110 16.22 0.04 0.14
N ASP A 111 15.17 -0.56 0.69
CA ASP A 111 14.57 -0.16 1.96
C ASP A 111 15.61 -0.10 3.08
N PHE A 112 16.49 -1.11 3.15
CA PHE A 112 17.51 -1.26 4.18
C PHE A 112 18.66 -0.25 4.08
N TYR A 113 18.72 0.51 2.99
CA TYR A 113 19.69 1.59 2.77
C TYR A 113 19.06 2.96 2.86
N ARG A 114 17.76 3.08 2.67
CA ARG A 114 17.05 4.35 2.47
C ARG A 114 16.13 4.74 3.61
N ILE A 115 15.74 3.77 4.46
CA ILE A 115 14.86 3.98 5.61
C ILE A 115 15.72 3.98 6.90
N ARG A 116 15.32 4.77 7.88
CA ARG A 116 15.92 4.78 9.23
C ARG A 116 14.94 4.22 10.25
N TYR A 117 15.51 3.70 11.32
CA TYR A 117 14.77 3.29 12.50
C TYR A 117 15.54 3.80 13.74
N LYS A 118 15.08 4.88 14.35
CA LYS A 118 15.79 5.58 15.43
C LYS A 118 17.21 5.99 14.97
N ASP A 119 18.22 5.49 15.64
CA ASP A 119 19.63 5.80 15.44
C ASP A 119 20.36 4.87 14.44
N HIS A 120 19.66 3.86 13.91
CA HIS A 120 20.25 2.91 12.96
C HIS A 120 19.46 2.80 11.63
N ARG A 121 19.99 2.03 10.70
CA ARG A 121 19.28 1.69 9.47
C ARG A 121 18.15 0.71 9.77
N PHE A 122 17.07 0.82 9.02
CA PHE A 122 16.04 -0.20 8.98
C PHE A 122 16.62 -1.57 8.64
N ASN A 123 16.20 -2.62 9.31
CA ASN A 123 16.69 -3.98 9.13
C ASN A 123 15.53 -4.98 9.04
N ALA A 124 15.82 -6.25 8.80
CA ALA A 124 14.81 -7.30 8.65
C ALA A 124 13.95 -7.49 9.90
N ASP A 125 14.53 -7.37 11.09
CA ASP A 125 13.77 -7.43 12.36
C ASP A 125 12.73 -6.30 12.44
N ASN A 126 13.15 -5.08 12.10
CA ASN A 126 12.24 -3.92 12.10
C ASN A 126 11.15 -4.10 11.03
N PHE A 127 11.52 -4.57 9.84
CA PHE A 127 10.59 -4.86 8.75
C PHE A 127 9.52 -5.87 9.18
N ASN A 128 9.94 -6.99 9.76
CA ASN A 128 9.05 -8.03 10.26
C ASN A 128 8.19 -7.55 11.45
N ALA A 129 8.74 -6.69 12.32
CA ALA A 129 7.97 -6.08 13.41
C ALA A 129 6.87 -5.16 12.86
N GLU A 130 7.16 -4.33 11.84
CA GLU A 130 6.16 -3.50 11.18
C GLU A 130 5.10 -4.35 10.47
N HIS A 131 5.48 -5.47 9.83
CA HIS A 131 4.53 -6.42 9.29
C HIS A 131 3.55 -6.92 10.36
N HIS A 132 4.06 -7.40 11.49
CA HIS A 132 3.22 -7.90 12.58
C HIS A 132 2.27 -6.83 13.13
N ARG A 133 2.75 -5.59 13.25
CA ARG A 133 1.94 -4.45 13.71
C ARG A 133 0.80 -4.16 12.73
N CYS A 134 1.11 -4.05 11.44
CA CYS A 134 0.13 -3.76 10.39
C CYS A 134 -0.90 -4.87 10.23
N LEU A 135 -0.45 -6.14 10.20
CA LEU A 135 -1.35 -7.28 10.09
C LEU A 135 -2.30 -7.38 11.31
N SER A 136 -1.76 -7.20 12.52
CA SER A 136 -2.57 -7.18 13.75
C SER A 136 -3.62 -6.06 13.72
N PHE A 137 -3.26 -4.88 13.21
CA PHE A 137 -4.20 -3.77 13.01
C PHE A 137 -5.30 -4.15 12.03
N ILE A 138 -4.95 -4.65 10.83
CA ILE A 138 -5.93 -5.06 9.80
C ILE A 138 -6.90 -6.10 10.37
N GLN A 139 -6.38 -7.16 11.00
CA GLN A 139 -7.20 -8.23 11.57
C GLN A 139 -8.19 -7.71 12.62
N LYS A 140 -7.72 -6.83 13.51
CA LYS A 140 -8.58 -6.21 14.54
C LYS A 140 -9.62 -5.28 13.93
N ALA A 141 -9.26 -4.50 12.92
CA ALA A 141 -10.17 -3.58 12.24
C ALA A 141 -11.26 -4.36 11.50
N VAL A 142 -10.91 -5.38 10.73
CA VAL A 142 -11.86 -6.25 10.03
C VAL A 142 -12.82 -6.95 11.00
N ALA A 143 -12.30 -7.51 12.10
CA ALA A 143 -13.11 -8.21 13.10
C ALA A 143 -14.10 -7.29 13.83
N LYS A 144 -13.76 -6.01 13.99
CA LYS A 144 -14.61 -5.01 14.66
C LYS A 144 -15.60 -4.32 13.72
N SER A 145 -15.38 -4.39 12.43
CA SER A 145 -16.21 -3.71 11.44
C SER A 145 -17.62 -4.27 11.39
N THR A 146 -18.60 -3.37 11.47
CA THR A 146 -20.03 -3.63 11.24
C THR A 146 -20.52 -2.91 9.99
N ALA A 147 -19.62 -2.40 9.17
CA ALA A 147 -19.94 -1.70 7.94
C ALA A 147 -20.61 -2.63 6.93
N ARG A 148 -21.39 -2.02 6.00
CA ARG A 148 -22.04 -2.77 4.91
C ARG A 148 -21.05 -3.40 3.92
N ALA A 149 -19.85 -2.82 3.80
CA ALA A 149 -18.74 -3.38 3.04
C ALA A 149 -17.41 -3.02 3.68
N LYS A 150 -16.40 -3.87 3.45
CA LYS A 150 -15.02 -3.70 3.95
C LYS A 150 -14.04 -3.69 2.79
N VAL A 151 -13.28 -2.62 2.67
CA VAL A 151 -12.20 -2.46 1.71
C VAL A 151 -10.87 -2.37 2.48
N VAL A 152 -9.95 -3.29 2.22
CA VAL A 152 -8.59 -3.21 2.75
C VAL A 152 -7.69 -2.61 1.66
N VAL A 153 -6.91 -1.60 2.04
CA VAL A 153 -5.94 -0.95 1.17
C VAL A 153 -4.56 -1.15 1.77
N THR A 154 -3.70 -1.85 1.05
CA THR A 154 -2.31 -2.05 1.47
C THR A 154 -1.33 -1.64 0.39
N HIS A 155 -0.06 -1.44 0.76
CA HIS A 155 0.99 -1.25 -0.23
C HIS A 155 1.57 -2.59 -0.66
N HIS A 156 2.05 -3.42 0.29
CA HIS A 156 2.64 -4.72 -0.03
C HIS A 156 1.60 -5.74 -0.49
N VAL A 157 2.06 -6.71 -1.29
CA VAL A 157 1.23 -7.75 -1.90
C VAL A 157 0.79 -8.77 -0.83
N PRO A 158 -0.52 -9.02 -0.66
CA PRO A 158 -1.01 -9.80 0.48
C PRO A 158 -1.09 -11.31 0.23
N SER A 159 -0.76 -11.82 -0.96
CA SER A 159 -0.74 -13.26 -1.23
C SER A 159 0.13 -13.62 -2.44
N PHE A 160 0.75 -14.78 -2.42
CA PHE A 160 1.49 -15.28 -3.58
C PHE A 160 0.61 -15.53 -4.81
N ALA A 161 -0.70 -15.73 -4.63
CA ALA A 161 -1.64 -15.78 -5.76
C ALA A 161 -1.71 -14.47 -6.56
N LEU A 162 -1.24 -13.37 -5.99
CA LEU A 162 -1.21 -12.02 -6.56
C LEU A 162 0.22 -11.58 -6.95
N SER A 163 1.20 -12.46 -6.80
CA SER A 163 2.59 -12.22 -7.19
C SER A 163 2.84 -12.71 -8.62
N SER A 164 3.69 -11.98 -9.36
CA SER A 164 4.12 -12.45 -10.68
C SER A 164 4.99 -13.71 -10.55
N LYS A 165 4.80 -14.63 -11.49
CA LYS A 165 5.66 -15.83 -11.60
C LYS A 165 7.13 -15.48 -11.85
N ASP A 166 7.41 -14.29 -12.37
CA ASP A 166 8.77 -13.79 -12.57
C ASP A 166 9.57 -13.71 -11.25
N PHE A 167 8.88 -13.65 -10.11
CA PHE A 167 9.49 -13.53 -8.78
C PHE A 167 9.41 -14.82 -7.96
N GLU A 168 8.87 -15.90 -8.55
CA GLU A 168 8.77 -17.20 -7.89
C GLU A 168 10.15 -17.73 -7.54
N GLY A 169 10.35 -18.14 -6.27
CA GLY A 169 11.63 -18.63 -5.78
C GLY A 169 12.72 -17.56 -5.56
N SER A 170 12.41 -16.28 -5.78
CA SER A 170 13.35 -15.20 -5.49
C SER A 170 13.60 -15.07 -3.99
N PRO A 171 14.85 -15.06 -3.51
CA PRO A 171 15.17 -14.94 -2.09
C PRO A 171 14.81 -13.58 -1.49
N ILE A 172 14.51 -12.57 -2.33
CA ILE A 172 14.07 -11.27 -1.85
C ILE A 172 12.54 -11.11 -1.86
N ASN A 173 11.79 -12.13 -2.30
CA ASN A 173 10.33 -12.01 -2.47
C ASN A 173 9.61 -11.73 -1.14
N GLY A 174 10.18 -12.13 -0.02
CA GLY A 174 9.68 -11.81 1.31
C GLY A 174 9.65 -10.31 1.67
N ALA A 175 10.36 -9.46 0.90
CA ALA A 175 10.24 -8.01 1.02
C ALA A 175 9.09 -7.42 0.19
N PHE A 176 8.45 -8.22 -0.67
CA PHE A 176 7.40 -7.75 -1.58
C PHE A 176 6.05 -8.38 -1.28
N THR A 177 6.03 -9.67 -0.97
CA THR A 177 4.80 -10.45 -0.86
C THR A 177 4.77 -11.24 0.45
N VAL A 178 3.61 -11.24 1.11
CA VAL A 178 3.33 -12.12 2.26
C VAL A 178 2.13 -13.01 1.94
N GLU A 179 2.12 -14.24 2.43
CA GLU A 179 1.01 -15.17 2.19
C GLU A 179 -0.08 -15.04 3.24
N LEU A 180 -1.20 -14.42 2.87
CA LEU A 180 -2.40 -14.25 3.69
C LEU A 180 -3.65 -14.84 3.02
N GLY A 181 -3.52 -15.66 1.97
CA GLY A 181 -4.65 -16.18 1.20
C GLY A 181 -5.72 -16.86 2.04
N ASN A 182 -5.32 -17.68 3.04
CA ASN A 182 -6.26 -18.31 3.95
C ASN A 182 -7.04 -17.29 4.80
N TYR A 183 -6.37 -16.25 5.30
CA TYR A 183 -7.01 -15.17 6.03
C TYR A 183 -7.97 -14.40 5.12
N ILE A 184 -7.53 -14.00 3.95
CA ILE A 184 -8.34 -13.26 2.97
C ILE A 184 -9.61 -14.05 2.65
N ALA A 185 -9.49 -15.36 2.34
CA ALA A 185 -10.61 -16.21 1.95
C ALA A 185 -11.72 -16.32 3.01
N THR A 186 -11.39 -16.10 4.30
CA THR A 186 -12.32 -16.30 5.42
C THR A 186 -12.66 -15.02 6.19
N SER A 187 -12.07 -13.89 5.81
CA SER A 187 -12.16 -12.62 6.56
C SER A 187 -13.47 -11.86 6.36
N GLY A 188 -14.22 -12.16 5.27
CA GLY A 188 -15.39 -11.39 4.86
C GLY A 188 -15.04 -9.96 4.41
N ILE A 189 -13.84 -9.74 3.88
CA ILE A 189 -13.44 -8.53 3.18
C ILE A 189 -14.03 -8.57 1.77
N ASP A 190 -14.59 -7.46 1.30
CA ASP A 190 -15.17 -7.40 -0.06
C ASP A 190 -14.09 -7.12 -1.10
N TYR A 191 -13.22 -6.14 -0.83
CA TYR A 191 -12.11 -5.76 -1.72
C TYR A 191 -10.79 -5.65 -0.98
N TRP A 192 -9.72 -6.11 -1.61
CA TRP A 192 -8.34 -5.88 -1.18
C TRP A 192 -7.57 -5.19 -2.29
N ILE A 193 -7.23 -3.91 -2.10
CA ILE A 193 -6.47 -3.09 -3.05
C ILE A 193 -5.00 -3.08 -2.61
N TYR A 194 -4.07 -3.31 -3.55
CA TYR A 194 -2.64 -3.36 -3.23
C TYR A 194 -1.77 -2.76 -4.33
N GLY A 195 -0.49 -2.49 -4.01
CA GLY A 195 0.52 -1.90 -4.88
C GLY A 195 1.83 -2.68 -4.93
N HIS A 196 2.96 -1.96 -4.92
CA HIS A 196 4.35 -2.40 -4.70
C HIS A 196 5.00 -3.27 -5.79
N SER A 197 4.31 -4.24 -6.35
CA SER A 197 4.91 -5.23 -7.26
C SER A 197 5.13 -4.75 -8.69
N HIS A 198 4.59 -3.58 -9.05
CA HIS A 198 4.54 -3.04 -10.41
C HIS A 198 3.97 -4.06 -11.44
N ARG A 199 3.09 -4.95 -10.96
CA ARG A 199 2.36 -5.93 -11.79
C ARG A 199 0.87 -5.84 -11.46
N ASN A 200 0.06 -5.62 -12.48
CA ASN A 200 -1.39 -5.52 -12.33
C ASN A 200 -2.01 -6.92 -12.42
N ILE A 201 -2.14 -7.56 -11.27
CA ILE A 201 -2.74 -8.88 -11.13
C ILE A 201 -4.03 -8.73 -10.30
N ALA A 202 -5.10 -9.33 -10.78
CA ALA A 202 -6.37 -9.41 -10.06
C ALA A 202 -6.77 -10.86 -9.87
N ALA A 203 -7.30 -11.19 -8.70
CA ALA A 203 -7.83 -12.52 -8.41
C ALA A 203 -8.92 -12.43 -7.35
N THR A 204 -9.83 -13.39 -7.35
CA THR A 204 -10.78 -13.59 -6.25
C THR A 204 -10.23 -14.66 -5.32
N ILE A 205 -10.06 -14.32 -4.04
CA ILE A 205 -9.59 -15.23 -3.00
C ILE A 205 -10.74 -15.42 -2.00
N GLY A 206 -11.33 -16.61 -1.96
CA GLY A 206 -12.61 -16.82 -1.29
C GLY A 206 -13.70 -15.98 -1.95
N THR A 207 -14.24 -15.01 -1.21
CA THR A 207 -15.21 -14.02 -1.73
C THR A 207 -14.59 -12.64 -1.98
N THR A 208 -13.34 -12.43 -1.55
CA THR A 208 -12.65 -11.14 -1.63
C THR A 208 -12.11 -10.90 -3.04
N GLN A 209 -12.43 -9.76 -3.63
CA GLN A 209 -11.84 -9.31 -4.88
C GLN A 209 -10.52 -8.58 -4.59
N CYS A 210 -9.38 -9.17 -5.00
CA CYS A 210 -8.05 -8.59 -4.83
C CYS A 210 -7.65 -7.90 -6.13
N LEU A 211 -7.31 -6.61 -6.04
CA LEU A 211 -7.11 -5.75 -7.22
C LEU A 211 -5.84 -4.91 -7.08
N SER A 212 -5.15 -4.69 -8.19
CA SER A 212 -4.13 -3.66 -8.30
C SER A 212 -4.22 -2.94 -9.64
N ASN A 213 -3.84 -1.66 -9.64
CA ASN A 213 -3.80 -0.84 -10.86
C ASN A 213 -2.60 0.12 -10.76
N GLN A 214 -1.42 -0.44 -10.91
CA GLN A 214 -0.15 0.22 -10.67
C GLN A 214 0.38 0.85 -11.96
N LEU A 215 0.83 2.10 -11.88
CA LEU A 215 1.51 2.78 -12.97
C LEU A 215 2.92 2.22 -13.19
N GLY A 216 3.63 1.88 -12.12
CA GLY A 216 5.01 1.42 -12.15
C GLY A 216 5.99 2.43 -12.75
N TYR A 217 7.17 1.99 -13.10
CA TYR A 217 8.18 2.83 -13.74
C TYR A 217 7.94 2.92 -15.26
N VAL A 218 7.56 4.11 -15.74
CA VAL A 218 7.31 4.37 -17.16
C VAL A 218 8.54 4.07 -18.02
N SER A 219 9.75 4.37 -17.50
CA SER A 219 11.02 4.06 -18.17
C SER A 219 11.27 2.56 -18.38
N HIS A 220 10.60 1.70 -17.60
CA HIS A 220 10.69 0.24 -17.68
C HIS A 220 9.46 -0.38 -18.38
N SER A 221 8.61 0.45 -18.99
CA SER A 221 7.38 0.04 -19.68
C SER A 221 6.37 -0.70 -18.77
N GLU A 222 6.42 -0.50 -17.45
CA GLU A 222 5.53 -1.16 -16.49
C GLU A 222 4.10 -0.60 -16.54
N HIS A 223 3.92 0.59 -17.09
CA HIS A 223 2.64 1.30 -17.22
C HIS A 223 1.68 0.71 -18.27
N THR A 224 2.10 -0.27 -19.05
CA THR A 224 1.33 -0.78 -20.21
C THR A 224 -0.02 -1.40 -19.85
N THR A 225 -0.16 -1.86 -18.62
CA THR A 225 -1.41 -2.46 -18.11
C THR A 225 -2.19 -1.51 -17.18
N PHE A 226 -1.71 -0.28 -16.98
CA PHE A 226 -2.37 0.72 -16.15
C PHE A 226 -3.65 1.22 -16.83
N ASN A 227 -4.77 1.17 -16.09
CA ASN A 227 -6.05 1.70 -16.53
C ASN A 227 -6.34 3.04 -15.81
N PRO A 228 -6.31 4.20 -16.53
CA PRO A 228 -6.54 5.49 -15.90
C PRO A 228 -7.97 5.72 -15.39
N ALA A 229 -8.90 4.83 -15.76
CA ALA A 229 -10.32 4.86 -15.37
C ALA A 229 -10.72 3.68 -14.48
N ALA A 230 -9.75 2.98 -13.84
CA ALA A 230 -10.08 1.86 -12.96
C ALA A 230 -10.94 2.33 -11.79
N VAL A 231 -12.06 1.67 -11.58
CA VAL A 231 -13.04 1.99 -10.52
C VAL A 231 -13.63 0.70 -9.96
N ILE A 232 -14.01 0.74 -8.69
CA ILE A 232 -14.87 -0.23 -8.04
C ILE A 232 -16.14 0.48 -7.58
N GLU A 233 -17.25 -0.21 -7.62
CA GLU A 233 -18.55 0.28 -7.12
C GLU A 233 -18.90 -0.46 -5.82
N LEU A 234 -19.40 0.26 -4.80
CA LEU A 234 -19.70 -0.24 -3.46
C LEU A 234 -21.07 0.20 -2.96
#